data_f51c7eaaa1e1ef4d4b191eecfcc073d8
#
_entry.id   f51c7eaaa1e1ef4d4b191eecfcc073d8
#
_cell.length_a   1.000
_cell.length_b   1.000
_cell.length_c   1.000
_cell.angle_alpha   90.00
_cell.angle_beta   90.00
_cell.angle_gamma   90.00
#
_symmetry.space_group_name_H-M   'P 1'
#
loop_
_entity.id
_entity.type
_entity.pdbx_description
1 polymer ?
#
loop_
_entity_poly.entity_id
_entity_poly.type
_entity_poly.pdbx_seq_one_letter_code
_entity_poly.pdbx_strand_id
1 'polypeptide(L)'
;MQENSETFIRHAPCENCGSQDNLAIYQNHTYCFGCHDYNKTNGELPKVANKKEITNMIVGINEALPKRKINSETCGIFKYETGEYKGKNCHIANYYDKDYNKVAQHLRFPDKSFVWLGDTSSLSLFGQHLWRDGGKQIVITEGELDAMSVSQMQNNRFPVVSVPSGSASAKKYIKRELEFLSKFKNINLLCENDEAGNKVSVEGANVLPVKKV
;
A
#
# COMPACT_ATOMS: atom_id res chain seq x y z
N MET A 1 -28.84 -41.32 5.03
CA MET A 1 -28.13 -40.51 4.04
C MET A 1 -27.72 -39.23 4.72
N GLN A 2 -26.45 -39.14 5.11
CA GLN A 2 -25.90 -37.90 5.72
C GLN A 2 -25.57 -36.98 4.55
N GLU A 3 -26.26 -35.86 4.44
CA GLU A 3 -25.87 -34.78 3.55
C GLU A 3 -24.56 -34.16 4.09
N ASN A 4 -23.48 -34.48 3.43
CA ASN A 4 -22.21 -33.77 3.61
C ASN A 4 -22.35 -32.40 2.96
N SER A 5 -22.90 -31.42 3.67
CA SER A 5 -22.87 -30.04 3.21
C SER A 5 -21.51 -29.43 3.56
N GLU A 6 -20.58 -29.52 2.65
CA GLU A 6 -19.35 -28.72 2.68
C GLU A 6 -19.71 -27.27 2.37
N THR A 7 -20.38 -26.60 3.32
CA THR A 7 -20.80 -25.22 3.10
C THR A 7 -19.58 -24.30 3.29
N PHE A 8 -19.12 -23.71 2.20
CA PHE A 8 -18.12 -22.65 2.21
C PHE A 8 -18.66 -21.41 2.94
N ILE A 9 -17.86 -20.83 3.83
CA ILE A 9 -18.24 -19.65 4.60
C ILE A 9 -17.52 -18.41 4.07
N ARG A 10 -16.18 -18.46 3.93
CA ARG A 10 -15.36 -17.31 3.48
C ARG A 10 -13.91 -17.69 3.26
N HIS A 11 -13.15 -16.76 2.66
CA HIS A 11 -11.69 -16.77 2.65
C HIS A 11 -11.12 -16.01 3.85
N ALA A 12 -9.88 -16.36 4.25
CA ALA A 12 -9.13 -15.72 5.32
C ALA A 12 -7.60 -15.80 5.06
N PRO A 13 -6.80 -15.01 5.75
CA PRO A 13 -5.35 -15.19 5.79
C PRO A 13 -4.95 -16.55 6.36
N CYS A 14 -3.90 -17.16 5.79
CA CYS A 14 -3.32 -18.40 6.30
C CYS A 14 -2.09 -18.09 7.16
N GLU A 15 -2.13 -18.46 8.42
CA GLU A 15 -1.00 -18.24 9.34
C GLU A 15 0.21 -19.13 9.00
N ASN A 16 -0.01 -20.28 8.36
CA ASN A 16 1.05 -21.23 8.03
C ASN A 16 1.91 -20.79 6.84
N CYS A 17 1.32 -20.24 5.77
CA CYS A 17 2.07 -19.80 4.59
C CYS A 17 2.07 -18.28 4.37
N GLY A 18 1.41 -17.52 5.24
CA GLY A 18 1.34 -16.06 5.15
C GLY A 18 0.50 -15.52 3.97
N SER A 19 -0.22 -16.39 3.23
CA SER A 19 -1.11 -15.91 2.18
C SER A 19 -2.30 -15.16 2.76
N GLN A 20 -2.73 -14.10 2.10
CA GLN A 20 -3.72 -13.16 2.66
C GLN A 20 -5.17 -13.65 2.55
N ASP A 21 -5.46 -14.58 1.61
CA ASP A 21 -6.83 -14.99 1.25
C ASP A 21 -6.95 -16.45 0.80
N ASN A 22 -5.87 -17.23 0.84
CA ASN A 22 -5.90 -18.61 0.32
C ASN A 22 -6.46 -19.64 1.32
N LEU A 23 -6.78 -19.24 2.57
CA LEU A 23 -7.43 -20.11 3.54
C LEU A 23 -8.94 -20.08 3.34
N ALA A 24 -9.50 -21.11 2.74
CA ALA A 24 -10.95 -21.31 2.68
C ALA A 24 -11.45 -21.90 3.99
N ILE A 25 -12.47 -21.28 4.58
CA ILE A 25 -13.13 -21.70 5.81
C ILE A 25 -14.48 -22.32 5.45
N TYR A 26 -14.70 -23.55 5.86
CA TYR A 26 -15.94 -24.31 5.76
C TYR A 26 -16.54 -24.54 7.15
N GLN A 27 -17.76 -25.03 7.23
CA GLN A 27 -18.40 -25.27 8.52
C GLN A 27 -17.66 -26.27 9.42
N ASN A 28 -16.97 -27.24 8.85
CA ASN A 28 -16.36 -28.36 9.55
C ASN A 28 -14.86 -28.49 9.33
N HIS A 29 -14.26 -27.65 8.48
CA HIS A 29 -12.83 -27.68 8.22
C HIS A 29 -12.34 -26.33 7.62
N THR A 30 -11.00 -26.19 7.57
CA THR A 30 -10.34 -25.16 6.79
C THR A 30 -9.37 -25.80 5.79
N TYR A 31 -9.23 -25.17 4.60
CA TYR A 31 -8.26 -25.60 3.60
C TYR A 31 -7.55 -24.39 2.99
N CYS A 32 -6.22 -24.43 2.98
CA CYS A 32 -5.41 -23.38 2.35
C CYS A 32 -4.99 -23.79 0.94
N PHE A 33 -5.44 -23.05 -0.07
CA PHE A 33 -5.05 -23.28 -1.47
C PHE A 33 -3.60 -22.89 -1.77
N GLY A 34 -2.93 -22.17 -0.85
CA GLY A 34 -1.52 -21.77 -1.01
C GLY A 34 -0.51 -22.80 -0.51
N CYS A 35 -0.74 -23.41 0.66
CA CYS A 35 0.17 -24.40 1.27
C CYS A 35 -0.47 -25.78 1.44
N HIS A 36 -1.71 -25.98 1.00
CA HIS A 36 -2.47 -27.22 1.10
C HIS A 36 -2.71 -27.72 2.54
N ASP A 37 -2.59 -26.82 3.52
CA ASP A 37 -2.90 -27.12 4.91
C ASP A 37 -4.38 -27.39 5.10
N TYR A 38 -4.72 -28.48 5.78
CA TYR A 38 -6.08 -28.91 6.05
C TYR A 38 -6.27 -29.13 7.54
N ASN A 39 -7.25 -28.43 8.13
CA ASN A 39 -7.57 -28.56 9.56
C ASN A 39 -9.06 -28.82 9.73
N LYS A 40 -9.42 -29.91 10.41
CA LYS A 40 -10.80 -30.14 10.85
C LYS A 40 -11.16 -29.19 11.98
N THR A 41 -12.31 -28.51 11.84
CA THR A 41 -12.88 -27.68 12.90
C THR A 41 -14.06 -28.46 13.49
N ASN A 42 -14.06 -28.69 14.80
CA ASN A 42 -15.14 -29.42 15.51
C ASN A 42 -16.41 -28.55 15.69
N GLY A 43 -16.81 -27.79 14.65
CA GLY A 43 -17.96 -26.88 14.69
C GLY A 43 -17.66 -25.50 15.31
N GLU A 44 -16.47 -25.29 15.86
CA GLU A 44 -16.00 -23.96 16.22
C GLU A 44 -15.37 -23.32 14.99
N LEU A 45 -15.99 -22.28 14.45
CA LEU A 45 -15.39 -21.45 13.40
C LEU A 45 -14.05 -20.91 13.95
N PRO A 46 -12.95 -20.98 13.17
CA PRO A 46 -11.72 -20.33 13.55
C PRO A 46 -12.04 -18.87 13.91
N LYS A 47 -11.67 -18.47 15.11
CA LYS A 47 -11.82 -17.06 15.52
C LYS A 47 -11.14 -16.25 14.43
N VAL A 48 -11.91 -15.41 13.75
CA VAL A 48 -11.30 -14.40 12.88
C VAL A 48 -10.28 -13.71 13.75
N ALA A 49 -9.02 -13.72 13.33
CA ALA A 49 -8.10 -12.74 13.88
C ALA A 49 -8.81 -11.40 13.71
N ASN A 50 -9.34 -10.85 14.81
CA ASN A 50 -9.94 -9.52 14.80
C ASN A 50 -8.93 -8.65 14.09
N LYS A 51 -9.41 -7.85 13.12
CA LYS A 51 -8.63 -6.79 12.49
C LYS A 51 -7.72 -6.26 13.58
N LYS A 52 -6.41 -6.63 13.56
CA LYS A 52 -5.49 -6.23 14.63
C LYS A 52 -5.75 -4.78 14.87
N GLU A 53 -6.19 -4.39 16.05
CA GLU A 53 -6.28 -2.97 16.38
C GLU A 53 -4.95 -2.39 15.98
N ILE A 54 -4.96 -1.39 15.11
CA ILE A 54 -3.75 -0.77 14.54
C ILE A 54 -3.19 0.13 15.65
N THR A 55 -2.76 -0.50 16.74
CA THR A 55 -2.40 0.15 18.01
C THR A 55 -0.95 0.61 18.06
N ASN A 56 -0.13 0.25 17.08
CA ASN A 56 1.30 0.55 17.09
C ASN A 56 1.71 1.73 16.23
N MET A 57 0.76 2.48 15.65
CA MET A 57 1.07 3.69 14.90
C MET A 57 1.48 4.83 15.85
N ILE A 58 2.40 5.67 15.39
CA ILE A 58 2.90 6.82 16.15
C ILE A 58 2.26 8.12 15.65
N VAL A 59 2.29 9.14 16.49
CA VAL A 59 1.87 10.50 16.13
C VAL A 59 3.09 11.32 15.78
N GLY A 60 3.06 11.98 14.63
CA GLY A 60 4.11 12.87 14.17
C GLY A 60 3.66 14.33 14.17
N ILE A 61 4.56 15.19 13.69
CA ILE A 61 4.35 16.62 13.53
C ILE A 61 4.47 16.96 12.05
N ASN A 62 3.52 17.76 11.55
CA ASN A 62 3.63 18.32 10.21
C ASN A 62 4.61 19.49 10.20
N GLU A 63 5.72 19.32 9.49
CA GLU A 63 6.71 20.36 9.30
C GLU A 63 7.38 20.24 7.92
N ALA A 64 8.12 21.30 7.55
CA ALA A 64 8.91 21.27 6.32
C ALA A 64 10.09 20.31 6.46
N LEU A 65 10.54 19.79 5.32
CA LEU A 65 11.76 18.96 5.21
C LEU A 65 12.88 19.74 4.51
N PRO A 66 13.63 20.63 5.22
CA PRO A 66 14.57 21.55 4.59
C PRO A 66 15.67 20.85 3.78
N LYS A 67 16.17 19.70 4.26
CA LYS A 67 17.17 18.88 3.55
C LYS A 67 16.66 18.32 2.22
N ARG A 68 15.35 18.22 2.05
CA ARG A 68 14.66 17.75 0.84
C ARG A 68 14.02 18.88 0.05
N LYS A 69 14.07 20.10 0.56
CA LYS A 69 13.42 21.29 -0.02
C LYS A 69 11.92 21.11 -0.21
N ILE A 70 11.27 20.33 0.68
CA ILE A 70 9.82 20.12 0.69
C ILE A 70 9.25 21.01 1.79
N ASN A 71 8.26 21.83 1.44
CA ASN A 71 7.62 22.75 2.38
C ASN A 71 6.56 22.06 3.25
N SER A 72 6.15 22.72 4.32
CA SER A 72 5.15 22.18 5.27
C SER A 72 3.76 22.03 4.66
N GLU A 73 3.40 22.86 3.68
CA GLU A 73 2.14 22.76 2.96
C GLU A 73 2.04 21.40 2.23
N THR A 74 3.06 21.07 1.45
CA THR A 74 3.13 19.77 0.74
C THR A 74 3.13 18.61 1.73
N CYS A 75 3.91 18.69 2.82
CA CYS A 75 3.88 17.68 3.87
C CYS A 75 2.47 17.51 4.45
N GLY A 76 1.77 18.61 4.72
CA GLY A 76 0.40 18.59 5.25
C GLY A 76 -0.62 17.98 4.30
N ILE A 77 -0.52 18.28 3.01
CA ILE A 77 -1.36 17.68 1.97
C ILE A 77 -1.20 16.16 1.94
N PHE A 78 0.04 15.67 1.88
CA PHE A 78 0.33 14.25 1.82
C PHE A 78 0.22 13.51 3.16
N LYS A 79 -0.05 14.24 4.27
CA LYS A 79 -0.04 13.68 5.62
C LYS A 79 1.31 13.01 5.96
N TYR A 80 2.38 13.65 5.49
CA TYR A 80 3.75 13.25 5.77
C TYR A 80 4.26 14.05 6.98
N GLU A 81 4.78 13.33 7.95
CA GLU A 81 5.12 13.87 9.27
C GLU A 81 6.57 13.56 9.65
N THR A 82 7.08 14.23 10.65
CA THR A 82 8.30 13.86 11.35
C THR A 82 7.94 13.46 12.77
N GLY A 83 8.76 12.60 13.37
CA GLY A 83 8.51 12.13 14.72
C GLY A 83 9.66 11.30 15.27
N GLU A 84 9.38 10.61 16.36
CA GLU A 84 10.34 9.75 17.03
C GLU A 84 9.75 8.33 17.17
N TYR A 85 10.57 7.33 16.89
CA TYR A 85 10.23 5.92 17.12
C TYR A 85 11.39 5.22 17.82
N LYS A 86 11.13 4.67 19.00
CA LYS A 86 12.13 3.97 19.85
C LYS A 86 13.40 4.81 20.08
N GLY A 87 13.23 6.11 20.39
CA GLY A 87 14.34 7.03 20.68
C GLY A 87 15.10 7.52 19.44
N LYS A 88 14.59 7.28 18.22
CA LYS A 88 15.22 7.73 16.97
C LYS A 88 14.28 8.61 16.18
N ASN A 89 14.78 9.76 15.71
CA ASN A 89 14.02 10.61 14.81
C ASN A 89 13.74 9.88 13.49
N CYS A 90 12.55 10.05 12.96
CA CYS A 90 12.16 9.46 11.69
C CYS A 90 11.18 10.36 10.92
N HIS A 91 11.11 10.15 9.61
CA HIS A 91 10.01 10.62 8.80
C HIS A 91 8.90 9.56 8.79
N ILE A 92 7.65 10.00 8.69
CA ILE A 92 6.45 9.16 8.79
C ILE A 92 5.59 9.41 7.56
N ALA A 93 5.57 8.46 6.64
CA ALA A 93 4.61 8.45 5.54
C ALA A 93 3.34 7.70 5.98
N ASN A 94 2.21 8.40 6.05
CA ASN A 94 0.93 7.80 6.41
C ASN A 94 0.27 7.18 5.19
N TYR A 95 -0.12 5.92 5.30
CA TYR A 95 -0.77 5.14 4.25
C TYR A 95 -2.23 4.86 4.57
N TYR A 96 -3.03 4.83 3.52
CA TYR A 96 -4.48 4.69 3.59
C TYR A 96 -4.93 3.48 2.76
N ASP A 97 -6.08 2.91 3.12
CA ASP A 97 -6.78 1.93 2.32
C ASP A 97 -7.67 2.61 1.26
N LYS A 98 -8.37 1.81 0.45
CA LYS A 98 -9.32 2.30 -0.56
C LYS A 98 -10.51 3.09 0.03
N ASP A 99 -10.83 2.87 1.30
CA ASP A 99 -11.91 3.52 2.03
C ASP A 99 -11.41 4.75 2.81
N TYR A 100 -10.14 5.14 2.59
CA TYR A 100 -9.46 6.31 3.18
C TYR A 100 -9.23 6.23 4.68
N ASN A 101 -9.24 5.04 5.26
CA ASN A 101 -8.78 4.86 6.63
C ASN A 101 -7.26 4.79 6.65
N LYS A 102 -6.63 5.47 7.61
CA LYS A 102 -5.20 5.31 7.86
C LYS A 102 -4.94 3.91 8.41
N VAL A 103 -4.19 3.11 7.66
CA VAL A 103 -3.98 1.68 7.97
C VAL A 103 -2.53 1.36 8.32
N ALA A 104 -1.57 2.12 7.81
CA ALA A 104 -0.16 1.88 8.08
C ALA A 104 0.66 3.17 8.02
N GLN A 105 1.88 3.06 8.53
CA GLN A 105 2.92 4.08 8.46
C GLN A 105 4.22 3.46 7.96
N HIS A 106 4.88 4.13 7.03
CA HIS A 106 6.22 3.81 6.59
C HIS A 106 7.19 4.80 7.21
N LEU A 107 8.00 4.31 8.15
CA LEU A 107 8.99 5.11 8.84
C LEU A 107 10.32 5.07 8.08
N ARG A 108 10.92 6.23 7.83
CA ARG A 108 12.24 6.37 7.23
C ARG A 108 13.18 7.00 8.23
N PHE A 109 14.28 6.35 8.53
CA PHE A 109 15.32 6.84 9.45
C PHE A 109 16.46 7.56 8.72
N PRO A 110 17.27 8.37 9.44
CA PRO A 110 18.42 9.08 8.85
C PRO A 110 19.48 8.16 8.23
N ASP A 111 19.63 6.95 8.74
CA ASP A 111 20.53 5.90 8.25
C ASP A 111 19.99 5.18 7.01
N LYS A 112 18.86 5.64 6.44
CA LYS A 112 18.12 5.06 5.32
C LYS A 112 17.52 3.69 5.63
N SER A 113 17.42 3.27 6.88
CA SER A 113 16.60 2.12 7.26
C SER A 113 15.11 2.47 7.27
N PHE A 114 14.26 1.44 7.17
CA PHE A 114 12.81 1.60 7.10
C PHE A 114 12.12 0.63 8.05
N VAL A 115 10.97 1.05 8.56
CA VAL A 115 10.09 0.21 9.38
C VAL A 115 8.64 0.47 8.97
N TRP A 116 7.87 -0.58 8.84
CA TRP A 116 6.43 -0.50 8.67
C TRP A 116 5.72 -0.68 10.03
N LEU A 117 4.73 0.16 10.29
CA LEU A 117 3.79 0.04 11.40
C LEU A 117 2.38 -0.11 10.82
N GLY A 118 1.50 -0.81 11.55
CA GLY A 118 0.12 -1.00 11.12
C GLY A 118 -0.07 -2.18 10.16
N ASP A 119 -1.18 -2.17 9.42
CA ASP A 119 -1.56 -3.20 8.45
C ASP A 119 -1.11 -2.85 7.03
N THR A 120 -0.11 -3.57 6.53
CA THR A 120 0.42 -3.38 5.17
C THR A 120 -0.33 -4.18 4.10
N SER A 121 -1.32 -4.99 4.47
CA SER A 121 -2.06 -5.82 3.51
C SER A 121 -3.02 -5.03 2.63
N SER A 122 -3.56 -3.93 3.15
CA SER A 122 -4.60 -3.12 2.52
C SER A 122 -4.12 -1.75 2.00
N LEU A 123 -2.79 -1.57 1.84
CA LEU A 123 -2.23 -0.29 1.37
C LEU A 123 -2.72 0.07 -0.03
N SER A 124 -3.14 1.31 -0.22
CA SER A 124 -3.20 1.97 -1.54
C SER A 124 -1.85 2.60 -1.90
N LEU A 125 -1.74 3.21 -3.08
CA LEU A 125 -0.56 4.01 -3.43
C LEU A 125 -0.43 5.20 -2.46
N PHE A 126 0.80 5.59 -2.13
CA PHE A 126 1.02 6.79 -1.32
C PHE A 126 0.46 8.03 -2.02
N GLY A 127 -0.33 8.82 -1.32
CA GLY A 127 -0.99 10.00 -1.88
C GLY A 127 -2.28 9.70 -2.66
N GLN A 128 -2.66 8.42 -2.87
CA GLN A 128 -3.87 8.06 -3.63
C GLN A 128 -5.14 8.67 -3.04
N HIS A 129 -5.22 8.81 -1.72
CA HIS A 129 -6.36 9.40 -1.01
C HIS A 129 -6.65 10.85 -1.41
N LEU A 130 -5.73 11.54 -2.08
CA LEU A 130 -5.89 12.92 -2.54
C LEU A 130 -6.64 13.02 -3.88
N TRP A 131 -6.71 11.96 -4.68
CA TRP A 131 -7.07 12.01 -6.11
C TRP A 131 -8.25 11.09 -6.48
N ARG A 132 -9.41 11.31 -5.85
CA ARG A 132 -10.59 10.41 -5.95
C ARG A 132 -11.22 10.36 -7.33
N ASP A 133 -11.28 11.50 -8.01
CA ASP A 133 -12.15 11.69 -9.16
C ASP A 133 -11.48 11.36 -10.50
N GLY A 134 -10.20 10.97 -10.45
CA GLY A 134 -9.43 10.74 -11.66
C GLY A 134 -9.02 12.04 -12.37
N GLY A 135 -8.74 11.98 -13.67
CA GLY A 135 -8.35 13.17 -14.41
C GLY A 135 -7.66 12.91 -15.75
N LYS A 136 -7.02 13.97 -16.25
CA LYS A 136 -6.29 13.90 -17.53
C LYS A 136 -5.02 13.06 -17.43
N GLN A 137 -4.30 13.19 -16.30
CA GLN A 137 -3.05 12.48 -16.10
C GLN A 137 -2.76 12.25 -14.61
N ILE A 138 -1.97 11.23 -14.33
CA ILE A 138 -1.38 10.95 -13.03
C ILE A 138 0.09 10.60 -13.22
N VAL A 139 0.94 11.00 -12.26
CA VAL A 139 2.34 10.59 -12.17
C VAL A 139 2.48 9.55 -11.07
N ILE A 140 3.19 8.46 -11.36
CA ILE A 140 3.57 7.44 -10.39
C ILE A 140 5.09 7.49 -10.22
N THR A 141 5.56 7.68 -8.99
CA THR A 141 6.97 7.70 -8.61
C THR A 141 7.36 6.47 -7.80
N GLU A 142 8.65 6.26 -7.58
CA GLU A 142 9.16 5.14 -6.79
C GLU A 142 9.04 5.36 -5.29
N GLY A 143 9.18 6.58 -4.81
CA GLY A 143 9.25 6.91 -3.40
C GLY A 143 8.33 8.04 -2.99
N GLU A 144 8.00 8.08 -1.70
CA GLU A 144 7.11 9.08 -1.11
C GLU A 144 7.66 10.51 -1.27
N LEU A 145 8.98 10.67 -1.06
CA LEU A 145 9.63 11.98 -1.18
C LEU A 145 9.64 12.47 -2.62
N ASP A 146 9.75 11.55 -3.60
CA ASP A 146 9.70 11.90 -5.01
C ASP A 146 8.30 12.35 -5.40
N ALA A 147 7.26 11.65 -4.94
CA ALA A 147 5.87 12.05 -5.15
C ALA A 147 5.61 13.46 -4.59
N MET A 148 6.07 13.74 -3.38
CA MET A 148 5.91 15.05 -2.76
C MET A 148 6.70 16.13 -3.50
N SER A 149 7.92 15.83 -3.94
CA SER A 149 8.74 16.76 -4.71
C SER A 149 8.09 17.13 -6.04
N VAL A 150 7.63 16.13 -6.80
CA VAL A 150 6.91 16.34 -8.07
C VAL A 150 5.62 17.13 -7.85
N SER A 151 4.84 16.78 -6.82
CA SER A 151 3.62 17.49 -6.49
C SER A 151 3.89 18.97 -6.14
N GLN A 152 4.91 19.24 -5.32
CA GLN A 152 5.31 20.61 -4.97
C GLN A 152 5.74 21.42 -6.20
N MET A 153 6.53 20.82 -7.11
CA MET A 153 6.93 21.47 -8.36
C MET A 153 5.72 21.84 -9.24
N GLN A 154 4.61 21.16 -9.08
CA GLN A 154 3.34 21.40 -9.77
C GLN A 154 2.36 22.21 -8.90
N ASN A 155 2.83 22.89 -7.85
CA ASN A 155 2.02 23.64 -6.87
C ASN A 155 0.91 22.80 -6.23
N ASN A 156 1.15 21.51 -6.01
CA ASN A 156 0.24 20.54 -5.39
C ASN A 156 -1.14 20.42 -6.11
N ARG A 157 -1.19 20.68 -7.42
CA ARG A 157 -2.45 20.75 -8.19
C ARG A 157 -2.76 19.53 -9.04
N PHE A 158 -1.75 18.71 -9.33
CA PHE A 158 -1.91 17.60 -10.26
C PHE A 158 -1.64 16.26 -9.57
N PRO A 159 -2.34 15.21 -10.03
CA PRO A 159 -2.23 13.88 -9.42
C PRO A 159 -0.82 13.30 -9.48
N VAL A 160 -0.26 13.04 -8.30
CA VAL A 160 1.00 12.34 -8.10
C VAL A 160 0.83 11.35 -6.97
N VAL A 161 1.33 10.13 -7.17
CA VAL A 161 1.34 9.04 -6.19
C VAL A 161 2.69 8.32 -6.22
N SER A 162 3.00 7.55 -5.20
CA SER A 162 4.12 6.61 -5.27
C SER A 162 3.74 5.19 -4.91
N VAL A 163 4.55 4.24 -5.39
CA VAL A 163 4.40 2.84 -4.98
C VAL A 163 4.92 2.64 -3.57
N PRO A 164 4.25 1.83 -2.72
CA PRO A 164 4.78 1.42 -1.44
C PRO A 164 6.01 0.52 -1.61
N SER A 165 7.02 0.70 -0.75
CA SER A 165 8.23 -0.15 -0.70
C SER A 165 9.11 -0.15 -1.97
N GLY A 166 9.04 0.93 -2.76
CA GLY A 166 9.94 1.16 -3.89
C GLY A 166 9.75 0.22 -5.08
N SER A 167 10.75 0.22 -5.96
CA SER A 167 10.73 -0.41 -7.28
C SER A 167 10.39 -1.90 -7.29
N ALA A 168 10.91 -2.68 -6.35
CA ALA A 168 10.72 -4.14 -6.31
C ALA A 168 9.24 -4.56 -6.18
N SER A 169 8.39 -3.72 -5.63
CA SER A 169 6.97 -3.99 -5.41
C SER A 169 6.03 -3.30 -6.40
N ALA A 170 6.56 -2.43 -7.26
CA ALA A 170 5.78 -1.54 -8.13
C ALA A 170 4.73 -2.29 -8.97
N LYS A 171 5.14 -3.35 -9.67
CA LYS A 171 4.24 -4.17 -10.50
C LYS A 171 3.02 -4.68 -9.72
N LYS A 172 3.25 -5.18 -8.49
CA LYS A 172 2.18 -5.69 -7.62
C LYS A 172 1.18 -4.60 -7.29
N TYR A 173 1.66 -3.43 -6.87
CA TYR A 173 0.79 -2.33 -6.45
C TYR A 173 0.09 -1.66 -7.63
N ILE A 174 0.78 -1.44 -8.75
CA ILE A 174 0.15 -0.91 -9.98
C ILE A 174 -0.98 -1.84 -10.44
N LYS A 175 -0.74 -3.17 -10.46
CA LYS A 175 -1.76 -4.15 -10.82
C LYS A 175 -2.97 -4.11 -9.87
N ARG A 176 -2.73 -3.97 -8.58
CA ARG A 176 -3.79 -3.92 -7.57
C ARG A 176 -4.66 -2.67 -7.69
N GLU A 177 -4.06 -1.55 -8.04
CA GLU A 177 -4.71 -0.24 -8.12
C GLU A 177 -5.18 0.13 -9.54
N LEU A 178 -5.30 -0.85 -10.46
CA LEU A 178 -5.72 -0.61 -11.84
C LEU A 178 -7.10 0.07 -11.94
N GLU A 179 -8.02 -0.23 -11.06
CA GLU A 179 -9.34 0.41 -11.03
C GLU A 179 -9.20 1.92 -10.78
N PHE A 180 -8.41 2.30 -9.75
CA PHE A 180 -8.11 3.70 -9.48
C PHE A 180 -7.37 4.35 -10.64
N LEU A 181 -6.30 3.74 -11.13
CA LEU A 181 -5.49 4.26 -12.23
C LEU A 181 -6.28 4.38 -13.54
N SER A 182 -7.29 3.53 -13.74
CA SER A 182 -8.16 3.59 -14.92
C SER A 182 -8.98 4.88 -15.04
N LYS A 183 -9.17 5.61 -13.95
CA LYS A 183 -9.86 6.89 -13.91
C LYS A 183 -9.07 8.02 -14.58
N PHE A 184 -7.78 7.80 -14.89
CA PHE A 184 -6.91 8.78 -15.57
C PHE A 184 -6.73 8.42 -17.04
N LYS A 185 -6.66 9.45 -17.90
CA LYS A 185 -6.45 9.25 -19.34
C LYS A 185 -5.02 8.86 -19.68
N ASN A 186 -4.05 9.45 -18.97
CA ASN A 186 -2.62 9.19 -19.13
C ASN A 186 -2.00 8.84 -17.78
N ILE A 187 -1.09 7.89 -17.80
CA ILE A 187 -0.31 7.47 -16.62
C ILE A 187 1.17 7.64 -16.99
N ASN A 188 1.87 8.46 -16.21
CA ASN A 188 3.29 8.72 -16.41
C ASN A 188 4.08 8.02 -15.29
N LEU A 189 4.98 7.12 -15.65
CA LEU A 189 5.92 6.50 -14.71
C LEU A 189 7.17 7.36 -14.64
N LEU A 190 7.48 7.88 -13.46
CA LEU A 190 8.68 8.65 -13.18
C LEU A 190 9.57 7.88 -12.23
N CYS A 191 10.57 7.21 -12.78
CA CYS A 191 11.49 6.34 -12.07
C CYS A 191 12.91 6.90 -12.14
N GLU A 192 13.78 6.50 -11.20
CA GLU A 192 15.20 6.82 -11.27
C GLU A 192 15.84 6.18 -12.52
N ASN A 193 16.87 6.85 -13.06
CA ASN A 193 17.57 6.35 -14.25
C ASN A 193 18.67 5.35 -13.86
N ASP A 194 18.26 4.29 -13.20
CA ASP A 194 19.10 3.15 -12.81
C ASP A 194 18.45 1.83 -13.23
N GLU A 195 19.09 0.70 -12.95
CA GLU A 195 18.58 -0.62 -13.31
C GLU A 195 17.22 -0.93 -12.66
N ALA A 196 17.03 -0.52 -11.40
CA ALA A 196 15.79 -0.74 -10.65
C ALA A 196 14.64 0.10 -11.24
N GLY A 197 14.86 1.39 -11.49
CA GLY A 197 13.88 2.28 -12.09
C GLY A 197 13.51 1.90 -13.53
N ASN A 198 14.49 1.47 -14.33
CA ASN A 198 14.24 0.95 -15.67
C ASN A 198 13.34 -0.30 -15.64
N LYS A 199 13.57 -1.20 -14.68
CA LYS A 199 12.74 -2.38 -14.48
C LYS A 199 11.30 -2.00 -14.11
N VAL A 200 11.11 -1.04 -13.21
CA VAL A 200 9.77 -0.53 -12.85
C VAL A 200 9.06 0.06 -14.06
N SER A 201 9.75 0.87 -14.85
CA SER A 201 9.18 1.50 -16.04
C SER A 201 8.65 0.44 -17.01
N VAL A 202 9.45 -0.60 -17.30
CA VAL A 202 9.06 -1.68 -18.22
C VAL A 202 7.96 -2.55 -17.61
N GLU A 203 8.12 -3.02 -16.39
CA GLU A 203 7.15 -3.93 -15.74
C GLU A 203 5.84 -3.21 -15.41
N GLY A 204 5.90 -1.93 -15.01
CA GLY A 204 4.74 -1.11 -14.75
C GLY A 204 3.95 -0.83 -16.03
N ALA A 205 4.64 -0.44 -17.11
CA ALA A 205 4.02 -0.21 -18.40
C ALA A 205 3.30 -1.46 -18.95
N ASN A 206 3.90 -2.65 -18.77
CA ASN A 206 3.30 -3.91 -19.21
C ASN A 206 2.00 -4.30 -18.47
N VAL A 207 1.75 -3.73 -17.31
CA VAL A 207 0.52 -3.98 -16.52
C VAL A 207 -0.58 -3.00 -16.89
N LEU A 208 -0.20 -1.81 -17.37
CA LEU A 208 -1.12 -0.74 -17.72
C LEU A 208 -1.72 -0.95 -19.13
N PRO A 209 -2.98 -0.54 -19.38
CA PRO A 209 -3.57 -0.62 -20.71
C PRO A 209 -2.76 0.20 -21.73
N VAL A 210 -2.43 -0.40 -22.87
CA VAL A 210 -1.54 0.14 -23.95
C VAL A 210 -1.89 1.58 -24.43
N LYS A 211 -3.09 2.07 -24.17
CA LYS A 211 -3.50 3.43 -24.55
C LYS A 211 -3.31 4.48 -23.44
N LYS A 212 -2.66 4.14 -22.32
CA LYS A 212 -2.58 5.00 -21.13
C LYS A 212 -1.16 5.31 -20.65
N VAL A 213 -0.16 4.74 -21.28
CA VAL A 213 1.27 4.99 -20.97
C VAL A 213 1.85 5.99 -21.93
#